data_b85c5daa44092952bfb6a4bc59d03946
#
_entry.id   b85c5daa44092952bfb6a4bc59d03946
#
_cell.length_a   1.000
_cell.length_b   1.000
_cell.length_c   1.000
_cell.angle_alpha   90.00
_cell.angle_beta   90.00
_cell.angle_gamma   90.00
#
_symmetry.space_group_name_H-M   'P 1'
#
loop_
_entity.id
_entity.type
_entity.pdbx_description
1 polymer ?
#
loop_
_entity_poly.entity_id
_entity_poly.type
_entity_poly.pdbx_seq_one_letter_code
_entity_poly.pdbx_strand_id
1 'polypeptide(L)'
;MESRGTLTLAQPDGAMLITKQGRTRGRRSFGFTLLELLVVMVIIGLLAGFVAPRYFAQVGKSRVKAAHAQIDALDKALEQFRLDVGRLPTSEEGLPALNAPPSGVTNWEGPYLKKAVPLDPWGHPYQYAQPGTHQNDFDLLSYGRDGQPGGTGEDEDITNW
;
A
#
# COMPACT_ATOMS: atom_id res chain seq x y z
N MET A 1 -66.85 -20.12 60.61
CA MET A 1 -67.93 -19.27 60.17
C MET A 1 -67.76 -19.02 58.74
N GLU A 2 -68.40 -19.83 57.98
CA GLU A 2 -69.41 -19.55 56.93
C GLU A 2 -68.78 -18.92 55.67
N SER A 3 -69.05 -19.27 54.47
CA SER A 3 -70.08 -20.11 53.87
C SER A 3 -69.78 -20.21 52.37
N ARG A 4 -69.78 -21.38 51.83
CA ARG A 4 -70.36 -21.83 50.57
C ARG A 4 -70.72 -20.79 49.50
N GLY A 5 -70.31 -21.10 48.32
CA GLY A 5 -70.87 -20.58 47.08
C GLY A 5 -70.42 -21.36 45.88
N THR A 6 -71.04 -22.55 45.74
CA THR A 6 -70.96 -23.35 44.49
C THR A 6 -71.80 -22.68 43.43
N LEU A 7 -71.28 -22.41 42.25
CA LEU A 7 -72.09 -22.16 41.06
C LEU A 7 -71.54 -22.92 39.90
N THR A 8 -72.22 -24.04 39.61
CA THR A 8 -72.18 -24.78 38.39
C THR A 8 -72.91 -24.02 37.32
N LEU A 9 -72.33 -23.73 36.23
CA LEU A 9 -73.03 -23.38 34.99
C LEU A 9 -72.32 -24.08 33.78
N ALA A 10 -73.04 -25.01 33.32
CA ALA A 10 -73.25 -25.53 31.95
C ALA A 10 -72.30 -25.10 30.85
N GLN A 11 -71.74 -26.12 30.19
CA GLN A 11 -71.25 -26.03 28.81
C GLN A 11 -72.46 -25.81 27.86
N PRO A 12 -72.14 -25.10 26.76
CA PRO A 12 -72.55 -25.70 25.49
C PRO A 12 -71.42 -25.68 24.43
N ASP A 13 -71.37 -26.77 23.73
CA ASP A 13 -71.12 -26.90 22.31
C ASP A 13 -69.80 -26.53 21.66
N GLY A 14 -69.02 -27.54 21.32
CA GLY A 14 -68.57 -27.78 19.95
C GLY A 14 -67.76 -26.69 19.27
N ALA A 15 -66.64 -26.31 19.80
CA ALA A 15 -65.65 -25.62 18.99
C ALA A 15 -64.53 -26.59 18.58
N MET A 16 -64.64 -27.13 17.36
CA MET A 16 -63.63 -27.91 16.67
C MET A 16 -62.41 -27.02 16.43
N LEU A 17 -61.39 -27.14 17.28
CA LEU A 17 -60.10 -26.47 17.09
C LEU A 17 -59.41 -27.09 15.87
N ILE A 18 -59.55 -26.43 14.72
CA ILE A 18 -58.76 -26.72 13.54
C ILE A 18 -57.32 -26.27 13.81
N THR A 19 -56.47 -27.18 14.27
CA THR A 19 -55.06 -26.98 14.37
C THR A 19 -54.49 -26.82 12.95
N LYS A 20 -54.26 -25.57 12.56
CA LYS A 20 -53.57 -25.25 11.30
C LYS A 20 -52.11 -25.66 11.46
N GLN A 21 -51.78 -26.87 11.06
CA GLN A 21 -50.40 -27.34 10.95
C GLN A 21 -49.69 -26.45 9.93
N GLY A 22 -48.92 -25.51 10.45
CA GLY A 22 -47.97 -24.75 9.64
C GLY A 22 -46.93 -25.67 9.03
N ARG A 23 -47.07 -25.98 7.75
CA ARG A 23 -46.03 -26.64 6.95
C ARG A 23 -44.82 -25.69 6.95
N THR A 24 -43.85 -25.93 7.83
CA THR A 24 -42.52 -25.39 7.72
C THR A 24 -41.88 -25.91 6.43
N ARG A 25 -41.83 -25.07 5.39
CA ARG A 25 -41.04 -25.33 4.20
C ARG A 25 -39.60 -25.41 4.67
N GLY A 26 -39.07 -26.60 4.83
CA GLY A 26 -37.67 -26.85 5.06
C GLY A 26 -36.89 -26.16 3.93
N ARG A 27 -36.12 -25.13 4.24
CA ARG A 27 -35.10 -24.58 3.35
C ARG A 27 -34.14 -25.73 3.08
N ARG A 28 -34.18 -26.27 1.87
CA ARG A 28 -33.14 -27.17 1.40
C ARG A 28 -31.84 -26.36 1.37
N SER A 29 -30.98 -26.52 2.36
CA SER A 29 -29.60 -26.08 2.30
C SER A 29 -28.90 -26.96 1.26
N PHE A 30 -28.65 -26.39 0.09
CA PHE A 30 -27.80 -27.04 -0.90
C PHE A 30 -26.38 -26.99 -0.34
N GLY A 31 -25.87 -28.11 0.11
CA GLY A 31 -24.46 -28.28 0.47
C GLY A 31 -23.62 -28.31 -0.82
N PHE A 32 -22.49 -27.64 -0.80
CA PHE A 32 -21.50 -27.72 -1.88
C PHE A 32 -20.93 -29.15 -1.96
N THR A 33 -20.76 -29.65 -3.18
CA THR A 33 -20.10 -30.94 -3.41
C THR A 33 -18.57 -30.75 -3.37
N LEU A 34 -17.83 -31.80 -2.98
CA LEU A 34 -16.37 -31.82 -3.04
C LEU A 34 -15.84 -31.54 -4.46
N LEU A 35 -16.55 -32.09 -5.46
CA LEU A 35 -16.20 -31.86 -6.87
C LEU A 35 -16.33 -30.40 -7.27
N GLU A 36 -17.38 -29.71 -6.82
CA GLU A 36 -17.63 -28.31 -7.12
C GLU A 36 -16.53 -27.40 -6.53
N LEU A 37 -16.12 -27.67 -5.28
CA LEU A 37 -14.98 -26.99 -4.68
C LEU A 37 -13.67 -27.30 -5.42
N LEU A 38 -13.44 -28.53 -5.82
CA LEU A 38 -12.24 -28.91 -6.56
C LEU A 38 -12.16 -28.21 -7.90
N VAL A 39 -13.24 -28.17 -8.67
CA VAL A 39 -13.28 -27.44 -9.96
C VAL A 39 -13.03 -25.96 -9.78
N VAL A 40 -13.63 -25.32 -8.79
CA VAL A 40 -13.40 -23.91 -8.48
C VAL A 40 -11.93 -23.64 -8.15
N MET A 41 -11.31 -24.48 -7.31
CA MET A 41 -9.89 -24.36 -6.96
C MET A 41 -8.97 -24.51 -8.17
N VAL A 42 -9.28 -25.43 -9.09
CA VAL A 42 -8.53 -25.60 -10.35
C VAL A 42 -8.65 -24.37 -11.22
N ILE A 43 -9.85 -23.83 -11.39
CA ILE A 43 -10.07 -22.62 -12.20
C ILE A 43 -9.32 -21.41 -11.60
N ILE A 44 -9.44 -21.18 -10.28
CA ILE A 44 -8.73 -20.12 -9.59
C ILE A 44 -7.22 -20.29 -9.74
N GLY A 45 -6.69 -21.50 -9.59
CA GLY A 45 -5.28 -21.80 -9.76
C GLY A 45 -4.75 -21.46 -11.16
N LEU A 46 -5.50 -21.84 -12.20
CA LEU A 46 -5.17 -21.53 -13.59
C LEU A 46 -5.20 -20.01 -13.86
N LEU A 47 -6.23 -19.32 -13.38
CA LEU A 47 -6.34 -17.86 -13.52
C LEU A 47 -5.23 -17.13 -12.76
N ALA A 48 -4.93 -17.54 -11.55
CA ALA A 48 -3.85 -16.96 -10.74
C ALA A 48 -2.50 -17.13 -11.43
N GLY A 49 -2.20 -18.28 -12.01
CA GLY A 49 -0.96 -18.53 -12.76
C GLY A 49 -0.78 -17.63 -13.98
N PHE A 50 -1.87 -17.18 -14.60
CA PHE A 50 -1.83 -16.29 -15.76
C PHE A 50 -1.76 -14.80 -15.38
N VAL A 51 -2.47 -14.39 -14.33
CA VAL A 51 -2.59 -12.98 -13.92
C VAL A 51 -1.40 -12.51 -13.09
N ALA A 52 -0.89 -13.35 -12.19
CA ALA A 52 0.15 -12.97 -11.24
C ALA A 52 1.43 -12.41 -11.91
N PRO A 53 2.01 -13.02 -12.97
CA PRO A 53 3.22 -12.49 -13.59
C PRO A 53 3.04 -11.09 -14.17
N ARG A 54 1.89 -10.82 -14.79
CA ARG A 54 1.57 -9.50 -15.36
C ARG A 54 1.39 -8.44 -14.29
N TYR A 55 0.78 -8.80 -13.18
CA TYR A 55 0.59 -7.89 -12.04
C TYR A 55 1.94 -7.48 -11.44
N PHE A 56 2.82 -8.43 -11.15
CA PHE A 56 4.14 -8.14 -10.60
C PHE A 56 5.00 -7.28 -11.54
N ALA A 57 4.99 -7.56 -12.84
CA ALA A 57 5.68 -6.73 -13.82
C ALA A 57 5.16 -5.28 -13.85
N GLN A 58 3.85 -5.06 -13.66
CA GLN A 58 3.27 -3.71 -13.61
C GLN A 58 3.64 -2.98 -12.32
N VAL A 59 3.67 -3.67 -11.18
CA VAL A 59 4.12 -3.11 -9.90
C VAL A 59 5.59 -2.68 -9.99
N GLY A 60 6.45 -3.51 -10.58
CA GLY A 60 7.85 -3.17 -10.78
C GLY A 60 8.04 -1.90 -11.60
N LYS A 61 7.38 -1.80 -12.75
CA LYS A 61 7.39 -0.56 -13.57
C LYS A 61 6.91 0.67 -12.81
N SER A 62 5.94 0.52 -11.92
CA SER A 62 5.45 1.63 -11.11
C SER A 62 6.48 2.08 -10.08
N ARG A 63 7.25 1.16 -9.49
CA ARG A 63 8.35 1.48 -8.57
C ARG A 63 9.46 2.24 -9.27
N VAL A 64 9.90 1.78 -10.44
CA VAL A 64 10.91 2.50 -11.26
C VAL A 64 10.45 3.92 -11.57
N LYS A 65 9.20 4.12 -12.01
CA LYS A 65 8.65 5.46 -12.24
C LYS A 65 8.61 6.32 -10.99
N ALA A 66 8.30 5.73 -9.84
CA ALA A 66 8.29 6.44 -8.57
C ALA A 66 9.70 6.87 -8.16
N ALA A 67 10.72 6.03 -8.39
CA ALA A 67 12.11 6.37 -8.12
C ALA A 67 12.59 7.54 -9.00
N HIS A 68 12.31 7.53 -10.31
CA HIS A 68 12.60 8.68 -11.18
C HIS A 68 11.94 9.96 -10.65
N ALA A 69 10.64 9.93 -10.34
CA ALA A 69 9.95 11.10 -9.82
C ALA A 69 10.50 11.60 -8.48
N GLN A 70 11.01 10.71 -7.64
CA GLN A 70 11.66 11.09 -6.39
C GLN A 70 13.04 11.71 -6.64
N ILE A 71 13.84 11.17 -7.57
CA ILE A 71 15.12 11.77 -7.98
C ILE A 71 14.88 13.16 -8.54
N ASP A 72 13.91 13.36 -9.44
CA ASP A 72 13.55 14.66 -9.98
C ASP A 72 13.14 15.66 -8.89
N ALA A 73 12.45 15.20 -7.86
CA ALA A 73 12.04 16.04 -6.75
C ALA A 73 13.22 16.43 -5.85
N LEU A 74 14.14 15.50 -5.59
CA LEU A 74 15.36 15.76 -4.83
C LEU A 74 16.32 16.68 -5.59
N ASP A 75 16.45 16.49 -6.90
CA ASP A 75 17.23 17.34 -7.79
C ASP A 75 16.76 18.80 -7.71
N LYS A 76 15.46 19.05 -7.85
CA LYS A 76 14.86 20.37 -7.71
C LYS A 76 15.09 20.98 -6.32
N ALA A 77 15.05 20.18 -5.27
CA ALA A 77 15.30 20.63 -3.90
C ALA A 77 16.78 21.01 -3.70
N LEU A 78 17.71 20.25 -4.33
CA LEU A 78 19.14 20.57 -4.34
C LEU A 78 19.41 21.88 -5.10
N GLU A 79 18.76 22.10 -6.24
CA GLU A 79 18.87 23.35 -6.98
C GLU A 79 18.31 24.53 -6.18
N GLN A 80 17.18 24.37 -5.46
CA GLN A 80 16.67 25.42 -4.59
C GLN A 80 17.64 25.74 -3.44
N PHE A 81 18.19 24.70 -2.80
CA PHE A 81 19.26 24.90 -1.79
C PHE A 81 20.43 25.68 -2.38
N ARG A 82 20.88 25.36 -3.60
CA ARG A 82 21.96 26.07 -4.29
C ARG A 82 21.65 27.52 -4.54
N LEU A 83 20.42 27.86 -4.93
CA LEU A 83 20.01 29.26 -5.15
C LEU A 83 20.08 30.09 -3.87
N ASP A 84 19.65 29.54 -2.74
CA ASP A 84 19.60 30.26 -1.47
C ASP A 84 20.99 30.32 -0.81
N VAL A 85 21.72 29.22 -0.78
CA VAL A 85 22.99 29.06 -0.07
C VAL A 85 24.19 29.45 -0.95
N GLY A 86 24.03 29.48 -2.28
CA GLY A 86 25.10 29.80 -3.24
C GLY A 86 26.02 28.61 -3.58
N ARG A 87 25.77 27.42 -3.03
CA ARG A 87 26.50 26.18 -3.29
C ARG A 87 25.59 24.96 -3.13
N LEU A 88 26.00 23.84 -3.65
CA LEU A 88 25.38 22.54 -3.33
C LEU A 88 25.84 22.04 -1.95
N PRO A 89 25.09 21.14 -1.30
CA PRO A 89 25.59 20.42 -0.13
C PRO A 89 26.86 19.64 -0.47
N THR A 90 27.80 19.54 0.44
CA THR A 90 28.95 18.64 0.26
C THR A 90 28.51 17.17 0.38
N SER A 91 29.33 16.23 -0.11
CA SER A 91 29.03 14.80 0.07
C SER A 91 28.87 14.39 1.53
N GLU A 92 29.54 15.09 2.45
CA GLU A 92 29.43 14.84 3.91
C GLU A 92 28.12 15.39 4.48
N GLU A 93 27.69 16.58 4.04
CA GLU A 93 26.40 17.18 4.41
C GLU A 93 25.23 16.36 3.86
N GLY A 94 25.38 15.88 2.64
CA GLY A 94 24.44 14.98 1.96
C GLY A 94 23.03 15.55 1.82
N LEU A 95 22.10 14.68 1.49
CA LEU A 95 20.68 15.02 1.34
C LEU A 95 20.00 15.53 2.64
N PRO A 96 20.45 15.17 3.86
CA PRO A 96 19.90 15.76 5.10
C PRO A 96 19.97 17.28 5.17
N ALA A 97 20.90 17.91 4.44
CA ALA A 97 20.99 19.37 4.30
C ALA A 97 19.73 20.03 3.72
N LEU A 98 18.90 19.25 3.02
CA LEU A 98 17.60 19.70 2.49
C LEU A 98 16.52 19.86 3.57
N ASN A 99 16.69 19.25 4.73
CA ASN A 99 15.74 19.30 5.83
C ASN A 99 16.21 20.11 7.04
N ALA A 100 17.53 20.25 7.21
CA ALA A 100 18.13 20.99 8.31
C ALA A 100 19.36 21.78 7.83
N PRO A 101 19.61 22.99 8.35
CA PRO A 101 20.75 23.79 7.93
C PRO A 101 22.07 23.11 8.29
N PRO A 102 23.01 22.96 7.34
CA PRO A 102 24.35 22.51 7.64
C PRO A 102 25.08 23.51 8.54
N SER A 103 26.09 23.05 9.29
CA SER A 103 26.89 23.90 10.17
C SER A 103 27.57 25.03 9.41
N GLY A 104 27.44 26.26 9.92
CA GLY A 104 28.07 27.44 9.33
C GLY A 104 27.38 28.03 8.09
N VAL A 105 26.23 27.51 7.70
CA VAL A 105 25.41 28.07 6.62
C VAL A 105 24.44 29.09 7.20
N THR A 106 24.51 30.36 6.73
CA THR A 106 23.68 31.46 7.21
C THR A 106 22.48 31.77 6.35
N ASN A 107 22.57 31.46 5.05
CA ASN A 107 21.53 31.77 4.05
C ASN A 107 20.62 30.61 3.73
N TRP A 108 20.45 29.66 4.66
CA TRP A 108 19.56 28.52 4.47
C TRP A 108 18.11 28.92 4.71
N GLU A 109 17.26 28.84 3.70
CA GLU A 109 15.85 29.24 3.75
C GLU A 109 14.87 28.04 3.74
N GLY A 110 15.41 26.83 3.95
CA GLY A 110 14.60 25.61 3.95
C GLY A 110 13.63 25.49 5.15
N PRO A 111 12.98 24.36 5.34
CA PRO A 111 13.26 23.07 4.69
C PRO A 111 12.81 23.02 3.21
N TYR A 112 13.65 22.46 2.35
CA TYR A 112 13.37 22.29 0.92
C TYR A 112 12.52 21.06 0.62
N LEU A 113 12.38 20.17 1.60
CA LEU A 113 11.49 19.00 1.54
C LEU A 113 10.43 19.11 2.64
N LYS A 114 9.18 18.77 2.29
CA LYS A 114 8.06 18.75 3.26
C LYS A 114 8.19 17.67 4.33
N LYS A 115 8.97 16.63 4.07
CA LYS A 115 9.24 15.50 4.96
C LYS A 115 10.73 15.18 4.90
N ALA A 116 11.19 14.30 5.81
CA ALA A 116 12.55 13.78 5.72
C ALA A 116 12.83 13.19 4.33
N VAL A 117 14.10 13.13 3.94
CA VAL A 117 14.54 12.49 2.69
C VAL A 117 13.92 11.08 2.63
N PRO A 118 13.13 10.77 1.60
CA PRO A 118 12.50 9.44 1.50
C PRO A 118 13.55 8.38 1.18
N LEU A 119 13.25 7.15 1.53
CA LEU A 119 13.91 6.01 0.92
C LEU A 119 13.35 5.80 -0.50
N ASP A 120 14.10 5.10 -1.33
CA ASP A 120 13.64 4.69 -2.63
C ASP A 120 12.45 3.69 -2.53
N PRO A 121 11.76 3.34 -3.63
CA PRO A 121 10.61 2.44 -3.58
C PRO A 121 10.93 0.99 -3.15
N TRP A 122 12.17 0.63 -3.00
CA TRP A 122 12.62 -0.67 -2.52
C TRP A 122 13.15 -0.63 -1.08
N GLY A 123 13.29 0.60 -0.49
CA GLY A 123 13.67 0.80 0.91
C GLY A 123 15.15 1.14 1.11
N HIS A 124 15.89 1.48 0.04
CA HIS A 124 17.28 1.90 0.11
C HIS A 124 17.43 3.42 0.18
N PRO A 125 18.49 3.95 0.80
CA PRO A 125 18.78 5.38 0.75
C PRO A 125 19.30 5.77 -0.64
N TYR A 126 18.91 6.98 -1.10
CA TYR A 126 19.52 7.59 -2.28
C TYR A 126 20.99 7.90 -2.04
N GLN A 127 21.81 7.68 -3.05
CA GLN A 127 23.23 8.05 -3.03
C GLN A 127 23.38 9.45 -3.60
N TYR A 128 24.20 10.25 -2.93
CA TYR A 128 24.52 11.63 -3.32
C TYR A 128 26.02 11.84 -3.27
N ALA A 129 26.58 12.43 -4.31
CA ALA A 129 27.98 12.81 -4.36
C ALA A 129 28.16 14.21 -4.99
N GLN A 130 28.98 15.02 -4.38
CA GLN A 130 29.37 16.33 -4.85
C GLN A 130 30.89 16.53 -4.64
N PRO A 131 31.66 16.82 -5.71
CA PRO A 131 31.24 17.00 -7.10
C PRO A 131 30.77 15.71 -7.76
N GLY A 132 29.92 15.84 -8.79
CA GLY A 132 29.50 14.71 -9.62
C GLY A 132 30.65 14.19 -10.49
N THR A 133 30.57 12.92 -10.85
CA THR A 133 31.55 12.25 -11.70
C THR A 133 31.08 12.07 -13.15
N HIS A 134 29.76 12.28 -13.40
CA HIS A 134 29.10 12.08 -14.68
C HIS A 134 28.86 13.36 -15.50
N GLN A 135 29.80 14.31 -15.43
CA GLN A 135 29.71 15.63 -16.08
C GLN A 135 28.60 16.53 -15.54
N ASN A 136 28.05 16.21 -14.38
CA ASN A 136 27.11 17.01 -13.62
C ASN A 136 27.78 17.64 -12.40
N ASP A 137 27.19 18.69 -11.86
CA ASP A 137 27.66 19.34 -10.63
C ASP A 137 27.56 18.39 -9.42
N PHE A 138 26.63 17.44 -9.46
CA PHE A 138 26.44 16.38 -8.47
C PHE A 138 25.84 15.12 -9.10
N ASP A 139 26.07 14.00 -8.48
CA ASP A 139 25.46 12.72 -8.82
C ASP A 139 24.39 12.36 -7.77
N LEU A 140 23.20 11.98 -8.23
CA LEU A 140 22.10 11.51 -7.40
C LEU A 140 21.52 10.25 -8.01
N LEU A 141 21.48 9.14 -7.25
CA LEU A 141 21.04 7.86 -7.78
C LEU A 141 20.40 6.95 -6.74
N SER A 142 19.62 6.00 -7.24
CA SER A 142 19.18 4.79 -6.54
C SER A 142 19.75 3.58 -7.26
N TYR A 143 20.25 2.60 -6.52
CA TYR A 143 20.73 1.33 -7.06
C TYR A 143 19.60 0.31 -7.32
N GLY A 144 18.35 0.76 -7.42
CA GLY A 144 17.26 -0.14 -7.72
C GLY A 144 16.95 -1.14 -6.61
N ARG A 145 16.31 -2.24 -7.00
CA ARG A 145 15.81 -3.26 -6.07
C ARG A 145 16.91 -4.04 -5.35
N ASP A 146 17.99 -4.35 -6.04
CA ASP A 146 19.09 -5.16 -5.46
C ASP A 146 20.12 -4.33 -4.68
N GLY A 147 20.04 -2.99 -4.77
CA GLY A 147 20.93 -2.08 -4.07
C GLY A 147 22.39 -2.14 -4.51
N GLN A 148 22.64 -2.60 -5.75
CA GLN A 148 23.99 -2.76 -6.31
C GLN A 148 24.14 -2.03 -7.64
N PRO A 149 25.35 -1.54 -7.99
CA PRO A 149 25.58 -0.86 -9.26
C PRO A 149 25.25 -1.73 -10.47
N GLY A 150 24.54 -1.17 -11.45
CA GLY A 150 24.21 -1.83 -12.72
C GLY A 150 22.81 -2.45 -12.71
N GLY A 151 22.66 -3.63 -13.32
CA GLY A 151 21.38 -4.32 -13.37
C GLY A 151 20.50 -3.93 -14.55
N THR A 152 19.26 -4.44 -14.55
CA THR A 152 18.24 -4.17 -15.57
C THR A 152 16.84 -4.21 -14.97
N GLY A 153 15.91 -3.44 -15.52
CA GLY A 153 14.52 -3.43 -15.09
C GLY A 153 14.30 -2.81 -13.71
N GLU A 154 13.97 -3.59 -12.69
CA GLU A 154 13.84 -3.10 -11.31
C GLU A 154 15.20 -3.01 -10.59
N ASP A 155 16.21 -3.74 -11.08
CA ASP A 155 17.58 -3.74 -10.54
C ASP A 155 18.47 -2.71 -11.23
N GLU A 156 17.94 -1.96 -12.20
CA GLU A 156 18.67 -0.91 -12.94
C GLU A 156 18.89 0.31 -12.06
N ASP A 157 20.09 0.92 -12.19
CA ASP A 157 20.40 2.19 -11.54
C ASP A 157 19.52 3.30 -12.10
N ILE A 158 18.92 4.08 -11.22
CA ILE A 158 18.10 5.23 -11.58
C ILE A 158 18.84 6.49 -11.15
N THR A 159 19.17 7.33 -12.12
CA THR A 159 20.13 8.42 -11.95
C THR A 159 19.54 9.76 -12.38
N ASN A 160 20.21 10.86 -12.03
CA ASN A 160 19.88 12.21 -12.48
C ASN A 160 20.61 12.64 -13.76
N TRP A 161 21.35 11.74 -14.40
CA TRP A 161 22.06 11.97 -15.66
C TRP A 161 21.62 11.03 -16.78
#